data_17564951a28dd8b961af6bdfb331dfd4
#
_entry.id   17564951a28dd8b961af6bdfb331dfd4
#
_cell.length_a   1.000
_cell.length_b   1.000
_cell.length_c   1.000
_cell.angle_alpha   90.00
_cell.angle_beta   90.00
_cell.angle_gamma   90.00
#
_symmetry.space_group_name_H-M   'P 1'
#
loop_
_entity.id
_entity.type
_entity.pdbx_description
1 polymer ?
#
loop_
_entity_poly.entity_id
_entity_poly.type
_entity_poly.pdbx_seq_one_letter_code
_entity_poly.pdbx_strand_id
1 'polypeptide(L)'
;GSEMCKETAEDLIQGRVGKTDFSCAEVHAEERKTRVNSKGQTSHYWVDIFKGFLFIADFQKDFQGHTTVLRNSLFKLSFSGSRVKLENPDFEKTFDVYSTDQIEARYLLSPSMMERLLALDREFNKNITISFKDSNILIAIPESRNHFEASIWKSIDDLSQLKNDFSMIHALVSIIKDLNLNTRIWTKK
;
A
#
# COMPACT_ATOMS: atom_id res chain seq x y z
N GLY A 1 -26.84 -5.01 2.81
CA GLY A 1 -26.47 -6.05 1.84
C GLY A 1 -25.00 -6.34 1.95
N SER A 2 -24.62 -7.60 2.11
CA SER A 2 -23.22 -8.01 2.13
C SER A 2 -22.62 -7.68 0.75
N GLU A 3 -21.74 -6.69 0.72
CA GLU A 3 -20.93 -6.41 -0.46
C GLU A 3 -19.97 -7.60 -0.63
N MET A 4 -20.06 -8.25 -1.79
CA MET A 4 -19.21 -9.40 -2.10
C MET A 4 -17.94 -8.86 -2.77
N CYS A 5 -16.81 -8.95 -2.08
CA CYS A 5 -15.49 -8.67 -2.64
C CYS A 5 -14.85 -9.98 -3.09
N LYS A 6 -14.13 -9.92 -4.20
CA LYS A 6 -13.28 -11.00 -4.68
C LYS A 6 -11.84 -10.48 -4.68
N GLU A 7 -10.96 -11.23 -4.03
CA GLU A 7 -9.53 -10.94 -3.98
C GLU A 7 -8.76 -12.12 -4.57
N THR A 8 -7.82 -11.81 -5.42
CA THR A 8 -6.85 -12.76 -5.96
C THR A 8 -5.47 -12.23 -5.62
N ALA A 9 -4.65 -13.04 -4.98
CA ALA A 9 -3.25 -12.75 -4.72
C ALA A 9 -2.41 -13.75 -5.51
N GLU A 10 -1.49 -13.23 -6.30
CA GLU A 10 -0.58 -14.00 -7.14
C GLU A 10 0.88 -13.60 -6.81
N ASP A 11 1.83 -14.46 -7.15
CA ASP A 11 3.27 -14.19 -7.05
C ASP A 11 3.74 -13.67 -5.68
N LEU A 12 3.42 -14.44 -4.63
CA LEU A 12 3.83 -14.10 -3.26
C LEU A 12 5.35 -14.22 -3.09
N ILE A 13 5.98 -13.10 -2.79
CA ILE A 13 7.39 -13.01 -2.43
C ILE A 13 7.49 -12.78 -0.93
N GLN A 14 8.30 -13.59 -0.25
CA GLN A 14 8.58 -13.41 1.18
C GLN A 14 10.09 -13.35 1.41
N GLY A 15 10.49 -12.56 2.40
CA GLY A 15 11.90 -12.41 2.73
C GLY A 15 12.15 -11.74 4.06
N ARG A 16 13.42 -11.54 4.36
CA ARG A 16 13.88 -10.84 5.57
C ARG A 16 15.02 -9.90 5.24
N VAL A 17 14.92 -8.68 5.73
CA VAL A 17 16.00 -7.69 5.66
C VAL A 17 16.41 -7.32 7.08
N GLY A 18 17.61 -7.75 7.48
CA GLY A 18 18.06 -7.60 8.87
C GLY A 18 17.15 -8.35 9.85
N LYS A 19 16.37 -7.62 10.65
CA LYS A 19 15.41 -8.17 11.61
C LYS A 19 13.95 -8.05 11.17
N THR A 20 13.71 -7.45 10.01
CA THR A 20 12.37 -7.18 9.49
C THR A 20 11.96 -8.24 8.50
N ASP A 21 10.91 -8.97 8.81
CA ASP A 21 10.23 -9.85 7.87
C ASP A 21 9.32 -9.03 6.96
N PHE A 22 9.26 -9.42 5.69
CA PHE A 22 8.35 -8.80 4.74
C PHE A 22 7.71 -9.82 3.81
N SER A 23 6.57 -9.45 3.28
CA SER A 23 5.92 -10.13 2.17
C SER A 23 5.44 -9.11 1.13
N CYS A 24 5.44 -9.52 -0.13
CA CYS A 24 4.89 -8.74 -1.23
C CYS A 24 4.14 -9.68 -2.16
N ALA A 25 2.97 -9.26 -2.60
CA ALA A 25 2.16 -10.00 -3.56
C ALA A 25 1.54 -9.05 -4.58
N GLU A 26 1.33 -9.53 -5.81
CA GLU A 26 0.41 -8.88 -6.74
C GLU A 26 -1.02 -9.20 -6.30
N VAL A 27 -1.85 -8.17 -6.14
CA VAL A 27 -3.22 -8.28 -5.65
C VAL A 27 -4.17 -7.63 -6.64
N HIS A 28 -5.24 -8.35 -6.96
CA HIS A 28 -6.36 -7.83 -7.71
C HIS A 28 -7.63 -7.98 -6.86
N ALA A 29 -8.19 -6.86 -6.45
CA ALA A 29 -9.41 -6.80 -5.64
C ALA A 29 -10.54 -6.16 -6.44
N GLU A 30 -11.69 -6.84 -6.50
CA GLU A 30 -12.89 -6.44 -7.22
C GLU A 30 -14.09 -6.39 -6.27
N GLU A 31 -14.96 -5.42 -6.47
CA GLU A 31 -16.24 -5.30 -5.78
C GLU A 31 -17.40 -5.60 -6.72
N ARG A 32 -18.35 -6.39 -6.27
CA ARG A 32 -19.58 -6.69 -7.02
C ARG A 32 -20.56 -5.54 -6.88
N LYS A 33 -20.86 -4.88 -7.99
CA LYS A 33 -21.87 -3.83 -8.09
C LYS A 33 -23.15 -4.36 -8.74
N THR A 34 -24.28 -3.78 -8.36
CA THR A 34 -25.59 -4.13 -8.89
C THR A 34 -26.15 -2.93 -9.66
N ARG A 35 -26.65 -3.19 -10.85
CA ARG A 35 -27.36 -2.21 -11.67
C ARG A 35 -28.77 -2.72 -11.98
N VAL A 36 -29.76 -1.85 -11.78
CA VAL A 36 -31.15 -2.11 -12.18
C VAL A 36 -31.45 -1.28 -13.43
N ASN A 37 -31.94 -1.92 -14.50
CA ASN A 37 -32.33 -1.22 -15.72
C ASN A 37 -33.73 -0.61 -15.59
N SER A 38 -34.15 0.19 -16.61
CA SER A 38 -35.48 0.84 -16.64
C SER A 38 -36.64 -0.15 -16.69
N LYS A 39 -36.38 -1.42 -16.96
CA LYS A 39 -37.39 -2.51 -16.98
C LYS A 39 -37.42 -3.32 -15.68
N GLY A 40 -36.73 -2.87 -14.63
CA GLY A 40 -36.64 -3.53 -13.32
C GLY A 40 -35.76 -4.78 -13.29
N GLN A 41 -35.00 -5.08 -14.36
CA GLN A 41 -34.12 -6.23 -14.39
C GLN A 41 -32.81 -5.88 -13.69
N THR A 42 -32.39 -6.74 -12.78
CA THR A 42 -31.14 -6.60 -12.01
C THR A 42 -30.01 -7.31 -12.74
N SER A 43 -28.88 -6.62 -12.90
CA SER A 43 -27.63 -7.21 -13.41
C SER A 43 -26.50 -6.93 -12.43
N HIS A 44 -25.54 -7.83 -12.38
CA HIS A 44 -24.35 -7.70 -11.53
C HIS A 44 -23.12 -7.57 -12.42
N TYR A 45 -22.17 -6.73 -11.99
CA TYR A 45 -20.87 -6.56 -12.65
C TYR A 45 -19.79 -6.33 -11.60
N TRP A 46 -18.56 -6.66 -11.94
CA TRP A 46 -17.41 -6.47 -11.08
C TRP A 46 -16.71 -5.17 -11.44
N VAL A 47 -16.22 -4.47 -10.43
CA VAL A 47 -15.45 -3.22 -10.56
C VAL A 47 -14.16 -3.37 -9.78
N ASP A 48 -13.05 -3.08 -10.45
CA ASP A 48 -11.75 -3.07 -9.79
C ASP A 48 -11.72 -2.04 -8.67
N ILE A 49 -11.41 -2.48 -7.46
CA ILE A 49 -11.15 -1.63 -6.30
C ILE A 49 -9.66 -1.31 -6.24
N PHE A 50 -8.84 -2.34 -6.46
CA PHE A 50 -7.40 -2.23 -6.44
C PHE A 50 -6.77 -3.27 -7.35
N LYS A 51 -5.77 -2.87 -8.12
CA LYS A 51 -4.86 -3.74 -8.82
C LYS A 51 -3.45 -3.21 -8.65
N GLY A 52 -2.52 -4.08 -8.21
CA GLY A 52 -1.13 -3.70 -7.99
C GLY A 52 -0.43 -4.53 -6.92
N PHE A 53 0.64 -4.00 -6.36
CA PHE A 53 1.43 -4.66 -5.32
C PHE A 53 0.97 -4.27 -3.94
N LEU A 54 0.83 -5.26 -3.06
CA LEU A 54 0.67 -5.09 -1.63
C LEU A 54 1.94 -5.57 -0.94
N PHE A 55 2.68 -4.62 -0.36
CA PHE A 55 3.86 -4.88 0.45
C PHE A 55 3.49 -4.79 1.93
N ILE A 56 3.91 -5.77 2.71
CA ILE A 56 3.67 -5.83 4.16
C ILE A 56 5.02 -6.10 4.83
N ALA A 57 5.36 -5.32 5.86
CA ALA A 57 6.57 -5.54 6.65
C ALA A 57 6.29 -5.32 8.14
N ASP A 58 6.99 -6.09 9.00
CA ASP A 58 6.93 -5.90 10.45
C ASP A 58 7.60 -4.56 10.82
N PHE A 59 6.85 -3.68 11.45
CA PHE A 59 7.30 -2.35 11.86
C PHE A 59 8.04 -2.38 13.21
N GLN A 60 8.13 -3.54 13.85
CA GLN A 60 8.75 -3.73 15.17
C GLN A 60 8.10 -2.90 16.29
N LYS A 61 6.84 -2.51 16.12
CA LYS A 61 6.03 -1.77 17.09
C LYS A 61 4.58 -2.26 17.03
N ASP A 62 3.97 -2.47 18.19
CA ASP A 62 2.54 -2.76 18.27
C ASP A 62 1.75 -1.44 18.30
N PHE A 63 0.96 -1.21 17.27
CA PHE A 63 0.08 -0.04 17.16
C PHE A 63 -1.21 -0.29 17.94
N GLN A 64 -1.66 0.70 18.70
CA GLN A 64 -2.96 0.67 19.39
C GLN A 64 -4.08 1.12 18.46
N GLY A 65 -3.75 1.98 17.52
CA GLY A 65 -4.66 2.50 16.52
C GLY A 65 -4.35 2.00 15.10
N HIS A 66 -5.20 2.44 14.19
CA HIS A 66 -5.00 2.26 12.76
C HIS A 66 -4.75 3.63 12.12
N THR A 67 -3.59 3.82 11.52
CA THR A 67 -3.21 5.06 10.81
C THR A 67 -3.06 4.79 9.34
N THR A 68 -3.74 5.55 8.50
CA THR A 68 -3.67 5.45 7.03
C THR A 68 -3.19 6.76 6.44
N VAL A 69 -2.20 6.70 5.57
CA VAL A 69 -1.63 7.80 4.81
C VAL A 69 -1.98 7.59 3.35
N LEU A 70 -2.66 8.55 2.75
CA LEU A 70 -3.18 8.49 1.39
C LEU A 70 -2.63 9.66 0.60
N ARG A 71 -2.17 9.43 -0.60
CA ARG A 71 -1.88 10.55 -1.50
C ARG A 71 -3.17 11.34 -1.73
N ASN A 72 -3.09 12.68 -1.63
CA ASN A 72 -4.23 13.57 -1.87
C ASN A 72 -4.85 13.22 -3.22
N SER A 73 -5.96 12.52 -3.19
CA SER A 73 -6.70 12.14 -4.37
C SER A 73 -8.15 12.59 -4.23
N LEU A 74 -8.80 12.82 -5.37
CA LEU A 74 -10.22 13.17 -5.41
C LEU A 74 -11.14 12.01 -4.96
N PHE A 75 -10.58 10.82 -4.71
CA PHE A 75 -11.32 9.66 -4.24
C PHE A 75 -11.40 9.66 -2.71
N LYS A 76 -12.57 9.99 -2.21
CA LYS A 76 -12.92 9.84 -0.78
C LYS A 76 -13.27 8.37 -0.51
N LEU A 77 -12.27 7.55 -0.27
CA LEU A 77 -12.51 6.25 0.35
C LEU A 77 -12.88 6.49 1.83
N SER A 78 -13.83 5.72 2.33
CA SER A 78 -14.22 5.79 3.75
C SER A 78 -13.15 5.06 4.58
N PHE A 79 -12.32 5.81 5.29
CA PHE A 79 -11.32 5.25 6.20
C PHE A 79 -11.80 5.33 7.65
N SER A 80 -11.31 4.39 8.46
CA SER A 80 -11.55 4.41 9.90
C SER A 80 -10.79 5.57 10.55
N GLY A 81 -11.48 6.31 11.44
CA GLY A 81 -10.89 7.38 12.23
C GLY A 81 -11.09 8.78 11.67
N SER A 82 -10.41 9.73 12.28
CA SER A 82 -10.50 11.16 11.97
C SER A 82 -9.24 11.62 11.25
N ARG A 83 -9.37 12.69 10.45
CA ARG A 83 -8.23 13.31 9.80
C ARG A 83 -7.22 13.84 10.83
N VAL A 84 -5.96 13.50 10.64
CA VAL A 84 -4.83 14.01 11.42
C VAL A 84 -4.18 15.14 10.63
N LYS A 85 -4.03 16.32 11.26
CA LYS A 85 -3.22 17.40 10.70
C LYS A 85 -1.83 17.36 11.27
N LEU A 86 -0.84 17.51 10.39
CA LEU A 86 0.58 17.47 10.70
C LEU A 86 1.23 18.82 10.39
N GLU A 87 2.40 19.06 10.96
CA GLU A 87 3.06 20.38 10.88
C GLU A 87 3.88 20.58 9.60
N ASN A 88 4.17 19.51 8.85
CA ASN A 88 4.96 19.59 7.63
C ASN A 88 4.08 19.99 6.42
N PRO A 89 4.25 21.20 5.84
CA PRO A 89 3.39 21.68 4.77
C PRO A 89 3.51 20.88 3.48
N ASP A 90 4.69 20.35 3.17
CA ASP A 90 4.89 19.56 1.95
C ASP A 90 4.26 18.18 2.08
N PHE A 91 4.27 17.62 3.29
CA PHE A 91 3.58 16.39 3.59
C PHE A 91 2.06 16.56 3.50
N GLU A 92 1.51 17.63 4.09
CA GLU A 92 0.07 17.97 4.04
C GLU A 92 -0.43 18.27 2.62
N LYS A 93 0.44 18.78 1.73
CA LYS A 93 0.10 18.95 0.31
C LYS A 93 0.05 17.64 -0.47
N THR A 94 0.85 16.67 -0.06
CA THR A 94 1.01 15.40 -0.77
C THR A 94 0.05 14.34 -0.25
N PHE A 95 -0.16 14.30 1.08
CA PHE A 95 -0.89 13.24 1.75
C PHE A 95 -2.01 13.75 2.65
N ASP A 96 -3.10 12.99 2.69
CA ASP A 96 -4.10 13.01 3.75
C ASP A 96 -3.84 11.87 4.73
N VAL A 97 -3.94 12.15 6.02
CA VAL A 97 -3.77 11.17 7.08
C VAL A 97 -5.06 10.99 7.85
N TYR A 98 -5.46 9.75 8.08
CA TYR A 98 -6.59 9.37 8.91
C TYR A 98 -6.14 8.40 9.98
N SER A 99 -6.61 8.57 11.21
CA SER A 99 -6.26 7.67 12.31
C SER A 99 -7.39 7.52 13.32
N THR A 100 -7.44 6.35 13.93
CA THR A 100 -8.29 6.08 15.10
C THR A 100 -7.63 6.57 16.40
N ASP A 101 -6.31 6.79 16.40
CA ASP A 101 -5.55 7.39 17.49
C ASP A 101 -4.69 8.57 16.99
N GLN A 102 -5.15 9.78 17.32
CA GLN A 102 -4.52 11.04 16.90
C GLN A 102 -3.13 11.26 17.52
N ILE A 103 -2.91 10.76 18.73
CA ILE A 103 -1.65 10.95 19.46
C ILE A 103 -0.62 9.99 18.87
N GLU A 104 -0.98 8.72 18.72
CA GLU A 104 -0.10 7.72 18.13
C GLU A 104 0.28 8.09 16.70
N ALA A 105 -0.67 8.60 15.89
CA ALA A 105 -0.39 9.02 14.52
C ALA A 105 0.64 10.13 14.44
N ARG A 106 0.58 11.16 15.31
CA ARG A 106 1.59 12.25 15.35
C ARG A 106 2.95 11.76 15.80
N TYR A 107 2.98 10.81 16.73
CA TYR A 107 4.21 10.20 17.18
C TYR A 107 4.85 9.31 16.10
N LEU A 108 4.04 8.55 15.39
CA LEU A 108 4.45 7.70 14.27
C LEU A 108 5.00 8.52 13.11
N LEU A 109 4.25 9.55 12.71
CA LEU A 109 4.60 10.43 11.60
C LEU A 109 5.51 11.58 12.06
N SER A 110 6.64 11.21 12.68
CA SER A 110 7.72 12.15 13.02
C SER A 110 8.25 12.87 11.77
N PRO A 111 8.93 14.02 11.91
CA PRO A 111 9.51 14.72 10.77
C PRO A 111 10.35 13.83 9.85
N SER A 112 11.18 12.96 10.41
CA SER A 112 12.01 12.04 9.62
C SER A 112 11.18 10.98 8.90
N MET A 113 10.09 10.50 9.50
CA MET A 113 9.18 9.55 8.83
C MET A 113 8.45 10.24 7.68
N MET A 114 7.95 11.45 7.88
CA MET A 114 7.28 12.21 6.82
C MET A 114 8.20 12.46 5.62
N GLU A 115 9.47 12.81 5.85
CA GLU A 115 10.45 12.99 4.78
C GLU A 115 10.70 11.70 3.98
N ARG A 116 10.78 10.56 4.66
CA ARG A 116 10.96 9.24 4.03
C ARG A 116 9.75 8.84 3.18
N LEU A 117 8.54 9.08 3.69
CA LEU A 117 7.32 8.82 2.94
C LEU A 117 7.19 9.73 1.71
N LEU A 118 7.62 10.99 1.81
CA LEU A 118 7.72 11.90 0.66
C LEU A 118 8.76 11.42 -0.37
N ALA A 119 9.89 10.89 0.08
CA ALA A 119 10.90 10.31 -0.81
C ALA A 119 10.35 9.08 -1.54
N LEU A 120 9.67 8.19 -0.81
CA LEU A 120 9.01 7.01 -1.35
C LEU A 120 7.95 7.37 -2.42
N ASP A 121 7.12 8.38 -2.14
CA ASP A 121 6.11 8.87 -3.09
C ASP A 121 6.74 9.37 -4.40
N ARG A 122 7.86 10.08 -4.31
CA ARG A 122 8.60 10.57 -5.49
C ARG A 122 9.21 9.42 -6.29
N GLU A 123 9.73 8.39 -5.62
CA GLU A 123 10.35 7.24 -6.26
C GLU A 123 9.33 6.44 -7.07
N PHE A 124 8.21 6.10 -6.48
CA PHE A 124 7.15 5.36 -7.18
C PHE A 124 6.33 6.23 -8.13
N ASN A 125 6.17 7.50 -7.83
CA ASN A 125 5.34 8.46 -8.59
C ASN A 125 3.93 7.89 -8.91
N LYS A 126 3.32 7.21 -7.97
CA LYS A 126 2.01 6.57 -8.06
C LYS A 126 1.15 6.96 -6.86
N ASN A 127 -0.15 6.72 -6.94
CA ASN A 127 -1.07 6.96 -5.82
C ASN A 127 -0.92 5.88 -4.74
N ILE A 128 0.21 5.89 -4.06
CA ILE A 128 0.48 4.93 -2.98
C ILE A 128 -0.45 5.18 -1.79
N THR A 129 -0.82 4.08 -1.14
CA THR A 129 -1.53 4.09 0.14
C THR A 129 -0.67 3.37 1.17
N ILE A 130 -0.49 3.96 2.34
CA ILE A 130 0.32 3.40 3.42
C ILE A 130 -0.58 3.25 4.64
N SER A 131 -0.53 2.09 5.29
CA SER A 131 -1.32 1.79 6.48
C SER A 131 -0.43 1.20 7.56
N PHE A 132 -0.61 1.69 8.78
CA PHE A 132 0.04 1.19 9.99
C PHE A 132 -1.04 0.58 10.87
N LYS A 133 -0.96 -0.71 11.09
CA LYS A 133 -1.95 -1.45 11.87
C LYS A 133 -1.31 -2.68 12.52
N ASP A 134 -1.75 -3.02 13.73
CA ASP A 134 -1.22 -4.10 14.55
C ASP A 134 0.29 -3.91 14.78
N SER A 135 1.15 -4.66 14.14
CA SER A 135 2.61 -4.43 14.15
C SER A 135 3.20 -4.23 12.76
N ASN A 136 2.35 -3.96 11.77
CA ASN A 136 2.76 -3.96 10.38
C ASN A 136 2.62 -2.58 9.72
N ILE A 137 3.52 -2.33 8.77
CA ILE A 137 3.31 -1.35 7.72
C ILE A 137 2.82 -2.08 6.47
N LEU A 138 1.74 -1.60 5.88
CA LEU A 138 1.23 -2.05 4.60
C LEU A 138 1.40 -0.92 3.59
N ILE A 139 1.93 -1.22 2.42
CA ILE A 139 2.09 -0.26 1.33
C ILE A 139 1.41 -0.85 0.09
N ALA A 140 0.36 -0.19 -0.36
CA ALA A 140 -0.34 -0.54 -1.60
C ALA A 140 0.15 0.37 -2.72
N ILE A 141 0.70 -0.23 -3.78
CA ILE A 141 1.27 0.46 -4.94
C ILE A 141 0.41 0.08 -6.14
N PRO A 142 -0.44 1.00 -6.68
CA PRO A 142 -1.26 0.71 -7.85
C PRO A 142 -0.39 0.40 -9.07
N GLU A 143 -0.69 -0.68 -9.76
CA GLU A 143 -0.05 -1.06 -11.02
C GLU A 143 -1.07 -1.75 -11.92
N SER A 144 -1.15 -1.29 -13.15
CA SER A 144 -2.10 -1.85 -14.13
C SER A 144 -1.53 -2.99 -14.95
N ARG A 145 -0.19 -3.14 -14.95
CA ARG A 145 0.49 -4.21 -15.71
C ARG A 145 0.61 -5.45 -14.83
N ASN A 146 0.46 -6.62 -15.43
CA ASN A 146 0.80 -7.87 -14.78
C ASN A 146 2.32 -8.00 -14.75
N HIS A 147 2.86 -8.19 -13.56
CA HIS A 147 4.26 -8.48 -13.33
C HIS A 147 4.43 -10.00 -13.16
N PHE A 148 5.63 -10.48 -13.30
CA PHE A 148 6.00 -11.90 -13.14
C PHE A 148 5.31 -12.88 -14.11
N GLU A 149 4.33 -12.48 -14.92
CA GLU A 149 3.79 -13.33 -15.97
C GLU A 149 4.76 -13.43 -17.17
N ALA A 150 5.24 -14.63 -17.44
CA ALA A 150 5.97 -14.91 -18.65
C ALA A 150 5.02 -14.77 -19.85
N SER A 151 5.18 -13.74 -20.66
CA SER A 151 4.44 -13.63 -21.90
C SER A 151 4.95 -14.66 -22.90
N ILE A 152 4.13 -15.66 -23.21
CA ILE A 152 4.45 -16.69 -24.23
C ILE A 152 4.66 -16.11 -25.65
N TRP A 153 4.31 -14.83 -25.85
CA TRP A 153 4.47 -14.12 -27.11
C TRP A 153 5.70 -13.19 -27.15
N LYS A 154 6.43 -13.05 -26.03
CA LYS A 154 7.68 -12.28 -25.99
C LYS A 154 8.87 -13.22 -26.12
N SER A 155 9.85 -12.80 -26.91
CA SER A 155 11.12 -13.53 -27.03
C SER A 155 11.78 -13.66 -25.65
N ILE A 156 12.38 -14.82 -25.39
CA ILE A 156 13.19 -15.11 -24.18
C ILE A 156 14.35 -14.09 -24.01
N ASP A 157 14.69 -13.39 -25.10
CA ASP A 157 15.76 -12.37 -25.10
C ASP A 157 15.29 -11.00 -24.55
N ASP A 158 13.98 -10.80 -24.31
CA ASP A 158 13.47 -9.55 -23.73
C ASP A 158 13.59 -9.55 -22.20
N LEU A 159 14.80 -9.26 -21.71
CA LEU A 159 15.09 -9.10 -20.28
C LEU A 159 14.50 -7.83 -19.65
N SER A 160 13.75 -7.02 -20.41
CA SER A 160 13.22 -5.76 -19.94
C SER A 160 12.20 -5.94 -18.82
N GLN A 161 11.34 -6.95 -18.93
CA GLN A 161 10.36 -7.28 -17.88
C GLN A 161 11.06 -7.76 -16.62
N LEU A 162 12.00 -8.68 -16.75
CA LEU A 162 12.79 -9.18 -15.62
C LEU A 162 13.53 -8.05 -14.88
N LYS A 163 14.12 -7.10 -15.63
CA LYS A 163 14.75 -5.92 -15.03
C LYS A 163 13.77 -5.05 -14.27
N ASN A 164 12.56 -4.85 -14.79
CA ASN A 164 11.51 -4.08 -14.10
C ASN A 164 11.07 -4.77 -12.82
N ASP A 165 10.90 -6.08 -12.84
CA ASP A 165 10.51 -6.87 -11.68
C ASP A 165 11.60 -6.85 -10.60
N PHE A 166 12.88 -6.99 -10.98
CA PHE A 166 14.00 -6.82 -10.07
C PHE A 166 14.10 -5.39 -9.50
N SER A 167 13.84 -4.37 -10.31
CA SER A 167 13.81 -2.98 -9.84
C SER A 167 12.70 -2.76 -8.83
N MET A 168 11.53 -3.34 -9.05
CA MET A 168 10.42 -3.30 -8.10
C MET A 168 10.79 -3.97 -6.76
N ILE A 169 11.33 -5.19 -6.81
CA ILE A 169 11.77 -5.90 -5.60
C ILE A 169 12.86 -5.10 -4.87
N HIS A 170 13.80 -4.53 -5.61
CA HIS A 170 14.85 -3.70 -5.02
C HIS A 170 14.27 -2.45 -4.34
N ALA A 171 13.32 -1.77 -4.97
CA ALA A 171 12.63 -0.62 -4.38
C ALA A 171 11.85 -1.02 -3.11
N LEU A 172 11.14 -2.15 -3.13
CA LEU A 172 10.43 -2.67 -1.96
C LEU A 172 11.37 -3.04 -0.81
N VAL A 173 12.52 -3.64 -1.10
CA VAL A 173 13.55 -3.95 -0.10
C VAL A 173 14.20 -2.66 0.44
N SER A 174 14.38 -1.63 -0.41
CA SER A 174 14.92 -0.34 0.03
C SER A 174 13.98 0.37 1.00
N ILE A 175 12.66 0.22 0.86
CA ILE A 175 11.66 0.75 1.79
C ILE A 175 11.98 0.37 3.24
N ILE A 176 12.33 -0.89 3.49
CA ILE A 176 12.67 -1.37 4.84
C ILE A 176 13.86 -0.59 5.39
N LYS A 177 14.86 -0.30 4.57
CA LYS A 177 16.05 0.46 4.94
C LYS A 177 15.73 1.94 5.10
N ASP A 178 15.00 2.51 4.13
CA ASP A 178 14.70 3.94 4.07
C ASP A 178 13.74 4.35 5.18
N LEU A 179 12.76 3.53 5.52
CA LEU A 179 11.89 3.73 6.67
C LEU A 179 12.56 3.35 8.00
N ASN A 180 13.79 2.82 7.95
CA ASN A 180 14.58 2.43 9.13
C ASN A 180 13.88 1.41 10.03
N LEU A 181 13.12 0.49 9.41
CA LEU A 181 12.32 -0.51 10.12
C LEU A 181 13.20 -1.50 10.92
N ASN A 182 14.48 -1.63 10.54
CA ASN A 182 15.44 -2.51 11.22
C ASN A 182 15.95 -1.97 12.57
N THR A 183 15.76 -0.68 12.85
CA THR A 183 16.24 -0.07 14.09
C THR A 183 15.16 -0.13 15.14
N ARG A 184 15.51 -0.68 16.32
CA ARG A 184 14.65 -0.67 17.51
C ARG A 184 14.52 0.74 18.09
N ILE A 185 13.97 1.69 17.34
CA ILE A 185 13.58 2.98 17.91
C ILE A 185 12.33 2.80 18.78
N TRP A 186 11.59 1.71 18.54
CA TRP A 186 10.34 1.35 19.19
C TRP A 186 10.53 0.03 19.94
N THR A 187 10.61 0.08 21.25
CA THR A 187 10.66 -1.13 22.06
C THR A 187 9.28 -1.79 22.09
N LYS A 188 9.15 -2.99 21.49
CA LYS A 188 8.11 -3.92 21.92
C LYS A 188 8.30 -4.16 23.41
N LYS A 189 7.29 -3.89 24.23
CA LYS A 189 7.25 -4.33 25.62
C LYS A 189 7.04 -5.82 25.67
#